data_c3bc455154ac8c62f792df9b24319d65
#
_entry.id   c3bc455154ac8c62f792df9b24319d65
#
_cell.length_a   1.000
_cell.length_b   1.000
_cell.length_c   1.000
_cell.angle_alpha   90.00
_cell.angle_beta   90.00
_cell.angle_gamma   90.00
#
_symmetry.space_group_name_H-M   'P 1'
#
loop_
_entity.id
_entity.type
_entity.pdbx_description
1 polymer ?
#
loop_
_entity_poly.entity_id
_entity_poly.type
_entity_poly.pdbx_seq_one_letter_code
_entity_poly.pdbx_strand_id
1 'polypeptide(L)'
;EILAAAEIAAKTPGLYPVFITSFGCGPDSFTVKAVRDIMGEKPMLLLEVDEHSSSVGAETRIEAFIDALPRKAAARGGAQRPAFKPPQGIKAVYLPNFSDHSLAFAAAIAALGFEPRLTPLPDDESARLGSARSTNGECHPYALMLGDYLKVARGGGDLSRACYFMPESGACRVGLFGTQMRLVAEEEGSALPIFTRIEELAPSVAKSSRSSSVKAVSTYWEMMRGMDFFLQQFYETRAHEVTPGSADRARDEARAAIWKRIMDGRALEGLREAREILSAVAVDMSRPRVRIGIT
;
A
#
# COMPACT_ATOMS: atom_id res chain seq x y z
N GLU A 1 -5.10 20.72 -2.64
CA GLU A 1 -4.66 22.03 -3.18
C GLU A 1 -3.91 21.84 -4.51
N ILE A 2 -2.85 21.02 -4.60
CA ILE A 2 -2.05 20.82 -5.84
C ILE A 2 -2.92 20.36 -7.01
N LEU A 3 -3.79 19.35 -6.82
CA LEU A 3 -4.67 18.86 -7.88
C LEU A 3 -5.67 19.94 -8.35
N ALA A 4 -6.21 20.73 -7.42
CA ALA A 4 -7.08 21.84 -7.77
C ALA A 4 -6.35 22.93 -8.58
N ALA A 5 -5.10 23.23 -8.23
CA ALA A 5 -4.25 24.14 -9.00
C ALA A 5 -3.98 23.59 -10.42
N ALA A 6 -3.71 22.29 -10.53
CA ALA A 6 -3.54 21.62 -11.82
C ALA A 6 -4.82 21.69 -12.68
N GLU A 7 -6.01 21.50 -12.09
CA GLU A 7 -7.30 21.63 -12.79
C GLU A 7 -7.54 23.05 -13.32
N ILE A 8 -7.19 24.06 -12.53
CA ILE A 8 -7.28 25.47 -12.95
C ILE A 8 -6.31 25.71 -14.11
N ALA A 9 -5.06 25.26 -13.96
CA ALA A 9 -4.06 25.43 -15.00
C ALA A 9 -4.44 24.70 -16.31
N ALA A 10 -5.00 23.49 -16.20
CA ALA A 10 -5.44 22.71 -17.36
C ALA A 10 -6.53 23.44 -18.17
N LYS A 11 -7.46 24.13 -17.49
CA LYS A 11 -8.60 24.82 -18.10
C LYS A 11 -8.28 26.26 -18.55
N THR A 12 -7.19 26.86 -18.04
CA THR A 12 -6.86 28.28 -18.32
C THR A 12 -5.87 28.37 -19.48
N PRO A 13 -6.25 28.92 -20.62
CA PRO A 13 -5.33 29.15 -21.74
C PRO A 13 -4.13 30.01 -21.33
N GLY A 14 -2.93 29.64 -21.77
CA GLY A 14 -1.72 30.43 -21.50
C GLY A 14 -1.13 30.24 -20.08
N LEU A 15 -1.79 29.48 -19.20
CA LEU A 15 -1.26 29.14 -17.88
C LEU A 15 -0.63 27.76 -17.90
N TYR A 16 0.66 27.69 -17.68
CA TYR A 16 1.44 26.43 -17.68
C TYR A 16 2.06 26.21 -16.30
N PRO A 17 1.78 25.08 -15.63
CA PRO A 17 2.28 24.85 -14.30
C PRO A 17 3.74 24.40 -14.30
N VAL A 18 4.47 24.85 -13.28
CA VAL A 18 5.76 24.31 -12.88
C VAL A 18 5.55 23.57 -11.56
N PHE A 19 5.76 22.25 -11.57
CA PHE A 19 5.68 21.42 -10.39
C PHE A 19 7.08 21.25 -9.82
N ILE A 20 7.31 21.80 -8.62
CA ILE A 20 8.60 21.69 -7.93
C ILE A 20 8.47 20.59 -6.88
N THR A 21 9.37 19.62 -6.91
CA THR A 21 9.44 18.51 -5.95
C THR A 21 10.85 18.37 -5.41
N SER A 22 10.97 17.86 -4.20
CA SER A 22 12.25 17.57 -3.56
C SER A 22 12.40 16.07 -3.40
N PHE A 23 13.40 15.47 -4.02
CA PHE A 23 13.63 14.03 -4.11
C PHE A 23 12.38 13.26 -4.54
N GLY A 24 12.47 12.17 -5.18
CA GLY A 24 11.33 11.27 -5.41
C GLY A 24 10.69 10.71 -4.11
N CYS A 25 10.97 11.36 -2.95
CA CYS A 25 10.50 10.99 -1.63
C CYS A 25 9.59 12.09 -1.06
N GLY A 26 8.33 11.78 -0.84
CA GLY A 26 7.35 12.70 -0.29
C GLY A 26 5.99 12.53 -0.95
N PRO A 27 4.93 13.16 -0.44
CA PRO A 27 3.60 13.11 -1.02
C PRO A 27 3.57 13.57 -2.48
N ASP A 28 4.45 14.50 -2.86
CA ASP A 28 4.52 15.08 -4.19
C ASP A 28 4.81 14.06 -5.28
N SER A 29 5.67 13.06 -5.01
CA SER A 29 5.98 11.99 -5.95
C SER A 29 4.75 11.18 -6.39
N PHE A 30 3.74 11.09 -5.53
CA PHE A 30 2.47 10.44 -5.81
C PHE A 30 1.46 11.35 -6.48
N THR A 31 1.60 12.68 -6.33
CA THR A 31 0.70 13.64 -6.98
C THR A 31 1.10 13.94 -8.42
N VAL A 32 2.36 13.74 -8.80
CA VAL A 32 2.87 14.00 -10.15
C VAL A 32 2.07 13.27 -11.23
N LYS A 33 1.76 11.97 -11.01
CA LYS A 33 0.94 11.21 -11.98
C LYS A 33 -0.44 11.83 -12.13
N ALA A 34 -1.12 12.11 -11.03
CA ALA A 34 -2.45 12.70 -11.07
C ALA A 34 -2.44 14.09 -11.73
N VAL A 35 -1.41 14.90 -11.49
CA VAL A 35 -1.23 16.21 -12.14
C VAL A 35 -1.01 16.02 -13.65
N ARG A 36 -0.17 15.09 -14.08
CA ARG A 36 0.02 14.78 -15.51
C ARG A 36 -1.28 14.34 -16.18
N ASP A 37 -2.06 13.48 -15.53
CA ASP A 37 -3.36 13.03 -16.05
C ASP A 37 -4.36 14.19 -16.20
N ILE A 38 -4.39 15.13 -15.22
CA ILE A 38 -5.22 16.34 -15.28
C ILE A 38 -4.75 17.26 -16.42
N MET A 39 -3.46 17.42 -16.59
CA MET A 39 -2.88 18.27 -17.63
C MET A 39 -3.07 17.68 -19.04
N GLY A 40 -3.10 16.33 -19.16
CA GLY A 40 -3.22 15.64 -20.44
C GLY A 40 -2.07 16.03 -21.38
N GLU A 41 -2.41 16.55 -22.57
CA GLU A 41 -1.41 17.00 -23.57
C GLU A 41 -0.88 18.43 -23.31
N LYS A 42 -1.43 19.14 -22.30
CA LYS A 42 -0.99 20.49 -21.99
C LYS A 42 0.38 20.47 -21.32
N PRO A 43 1.35 21.26 -21.82
CA PRO A 43 2.70 21.26 -21.27
C PRO A 43 2.74 21.60 -19.79
N MET A 44 3.55 20.90 -19.04
CA MET A 44 3.93 21.21 -17.66
C MET A 44 5.42 20.95 -17.46
N LEU A 45 6.04 21.69 -16.56
CA LEU A 45 7.42 21.45 -16.17
C LEU A 45 7.47 20.77 -14.80
N LEU A 46 8.22 19.70 -14.68
CA LEU A 46 8.59 19.07 -13.41
C LEU A 46 10.04 19.43 -13.09
N LEU A 47 10.25 20.13 -11.98
CA LEU A 47 11.59 20.44 -11.45
C LEU A 47 11.80 19.63 -10.18
N GLU A 48 12.83 18.80 -10.20
CA GLU A 48 13.31 18.12 -8.99
C GLU A 48 14.50 18.94 -8.45
N VAL A 49 14.36 19.38 -7.20
CA VAL A 49 15.35 20.26 -6.52
C VAL A 49 15.74 19.61 -5.19
N ASP A 50 17.02 19.51 -4.94
CA ASP A 50 17.59 19.04 -3.69
C ASP A 50 18.72 19.96 -3.21
N GLU A 51 19.32 19.67 -2.06
CA GLU A 51 20.45 20.44 -1.51
C GLU A 51 21.72 20.38 -2.34
N HIS A 52 21.80 19.48 -3.32
CA HIS A 52 22.92 19.34 -4.24
C HIS A 52 22.60 19.89 -5.64
N SER A 53 21.36 20.32 -5.87
CA SER A 53 20.92 20.82 -7.17
C SER A 53 21.57 22.15 -7.51
N SER A 54 22.09 22.25 -8.72
CA SER A 54 22.63 23.51 -9.27
C SER A 54 21.50 24.35 -9.86
N SER A 55 21.53 25.67 -9.62
CA SER A 55 20.62 26.62 -10.27
C SER A 55 20.69 26.56 -11.78
N VAL A 56 21.88 26.32 -12.35
CA VAL A 56 22.12 26.23 -13.80
C VAL A 56 21.27 25.11 -14.44
N GLY A 57 21.12 23.95 -13.77
CA GLY A 57 20.29 22.87 -14.26
C GLY A 57 18.78 23.24 -14.27
N ALA A 58 18.33 23.95 -13.27
CA ALA A 58 16.95 24.44 -13.19
C ALA A 58 16.69 25.52 -14.26
N GLU A 59 17.61 26.47 -14.42
CA GLU A 59 17.53 27.55 -15.42
C GLU A 59 17.43 26.97 -16.83
N THR A 60 18.34 26.08 -17.21
CA THR A 60 18.33 25.42 -18.52
C THR A 60 17.01 24.69 -18.82
N ARG A 61 16.43 24.02 -17.81
CA ARG A 61 15.14 23.31 -17.97
C ARG A 61 13.97 24.26 -18.11
N ILE A 62 13.99 25.39 -17.38
CA ILE A 62 12.98 26.44 -17.49
C ILE A 62 13.04 27.11 -18.86
N GLU A 63 14.24 27.46 -19.34
CA GLU A 63 14.42 28.07 -20.67
C GLU A 63 13.96 27.13 -21.77
N ALA A 64 14.38 25.86 -21.74
CA ALA A 64 13.92 24.86 -22.71
C ALA A 64 12.40 24.64 -22.66
N PHE A 65 11.78 24.72 -21.47
CA PHE A 65 10.34 24.61 -21.33
C PHE A 65 9.62 25.83 -21.96
N ILE A 66 10.11 27.03 -21.70
CA ILE A 66 9.55 28.27 -22.27
C ILE A 66 9.64 28.23 -23.81
N ASP A 67 10.77 27.80 -24.35
CA ASP A 67 10.98 27.69 -25.79
C ASP A 67 10.07 26.63 -26.45
N ALA A 68 9.75 25.57 -25.71
CA ALA A 68 8.86 24.51 -26.18
C ALA A 68 7.35 24.84 -26.05
N LEU A 69 6.99 25.95 -25.39
CA LEU A 69 5.58 26.31 -25.24
C LEU A 69 4.94 26.66 -26.58
N PRO A 70 3.70 26.18 -26.84
CA PRO A 70 2.99 26.50 -28.06
C PRO A 70 2.70 28.02 -28.14
N ARG A 71 3.00 28.64 -29.28
CA ARG A 71 2.76 30.06 -29.52
C ARG A 71 1.27 30.46 -29.52
N LYS A 72 0.37 29.47 -29.61
CA LYS A 72 -1.07 29.64 -29.42
C LYS A 72 -1.53 28.77 -28.26
N ALA A 73 -2.13 29.41 -27.26
CA ALA A 73 -2.65 28.75 -26.08
C ALA A 73 -3.70 27.68 -26.45
N ALA A 74 -3.36 26.43 -26.28
CA ALA A 74 -4.32 25.33 -26.37
C ALA A 74 -4.83 25.01 -24.96
N ALA A 75 -6.12 25.15 -24.71
CA ALA A 75 -6.78 24.60 -23.56
C ALA A 75 -7.35 23.24 -23.95
N ARG A 76 -6.73 22.15 -23.49
CA ARG A 76 -7.33 20.83 -23.51
C ARG A 76 -7.27 20.29 -22.10
N GLY A 77 -8.39 20.46 -21.38
CA GLY A 77 -8.56 19.84 -20.06
C GLY A 77 -8.59 18.33 -20.18
N GLY A 78 -7.97 17.64 -19.25
CA GLY A 78 -8.12 16.20 -19.09
C GLY A 78 -9.56 15.81 -18.79
N ALA A 79 -9.93 14.57 -19.11
CA ALA A 79 -11.27 14.06 -18.86
C ALA A 79 -11.57 14.08 -17.34
N GLN A 80 -12.72 14.61 -16.97
CA GLN A 80 -13.21 14.54 -15.61
C GLN A 80 -13.50 13.06 -15.27
N ARG A 81 -12.78 12.50 -14.31
CA ARG A 81 -13.02 11.11 -13.87
C ARG A 81 -14.33 11.03 -13.09
N PRO A 82 -15.19 10.04 -13.36
CA PRO A 82 -16.39 9.84 -12.56
C PRO A 82 -16.00 9.51 -11.11
N ALA A 83 -16.82 9.97 -10.16
CA ALA A 83 -16.62 9.63 -8.76
C ALA A 83 -16.70 8.12 -8.57
N PHE A 84 -15.75 7.55 -7.84
CA PHE A 84 -15.75 6.13 -7.50
C PHE A 84 -17.01 5.77 -6.72
N LYS A 85 -17.73 4.75 -7.20
CA LYS A 85 -18.90 4.18 -6.50
C LYS A 85 -18.56 2.77 -6.07
N PRO A 86 -18.40 2.52 -4.74
CA PRO A 86 -18.10 1.20 -4.24
C PRO A 86 -19.17 0.19 -4.67
N PRO A 87 -18.81 -1.00 -5.22
CA PRO A 87 -19.76 -2.05 -5.48
C PRO A 87 -20.34 -2.60 -4.16
N GLN A 88 -21.57 -3.10 -4.23
CA GLN A 88 -22.25 -3.71 -3.09
C GLN A 88 -22.05 -5.24 -3.08
N GLY A 89 -22.30 -5.85 -1.92
CA GLY A 89 -22.30 -7.29 -1.79
C GLY A 89 -20.90 -7.92 -1.76
N ILE A 90 -19.87 -7.14 -1.41
CA ILE A 90 -18.51 -7.65 -1.18
C ILE A 90 -18.55 -8.69 -0.05
N LYS A 91 -17.84 -9.78 -0.24
CA LYS A 91 -17.62 -10.85 0.73
C LYS A 91 -16.16 -11.05 1.08
N ALA A 92 -15.27 -11.00 0.08
CA ALA A 92 -13.85 -11.19 0.25
C ALA A 92 -13.10 -9.86 0.18
N VAL A 93 -12.14 -9.69 1.07
CA VAL A 93 -11.29 -8.48 1.13
C VAL A 93 -9.83 -8.91 1.03
N TYR A 94 -9.20 -8.58 -0.10
CA TYR A 94 -7.77 -8.75 -0.27
C TYR A 94 -7.02 -7.66 0.48
N LEU A 95 -5.95 -8.05 1.15
CA LEU A 95 -5.08 -7.19 1.92
C LEU A 95 -3.62 -7.37 1.46
N PRO A 96 -2.81 -6.31 1.47
CA PRO A 96 -1.40 -6.43 1.16
C PRO A 96 -0.67 -7.29 2.19
N ASN A 97 0.20 -8.18 1.73
CA ASN A 97 1.01 -9.08 2.57
C ASN A 97 2.44 -8.55 2.71
N PHE A 98 2.60 -7.34 3.23
CA PHE A 98 3.89 -6.64 3.29
C PHE A 98 4.68 -6.94 4.57
N SER A 99 4.05 -7.48 5.60
CA SER A 99 4.69 -7.86 6.87
C SER A 99 3.81 -8.85 7.65
N ASP A 100 4.35 -9.40 8.74
CA ASP A 100 3.58 -10.28 9.63
C ASP A 100 2.39 -9.57 10.26
N HIS A 101 2.46 -8.23 10.43
CA HIS A 101 1.35 -7.41 10.91
C HIS A 101 0.14 -7.39 9.97
N SER A 102 0.28 -7.84 8.73
CA SER A 102 -0.85 -8.03 7.82
C SER A 102 -1.91 -8.98 8.38
N LEU A 103 -1.50 -9.90 9.28
CA LEU A 103 -2.41 -10.79 10.01
C LEU A 103 -3.35 -10.03 10.97
N ALA A 104 -2.91 -8.91 11.55
CA ALA A 104 -3.77 -8.08 12.39
C ALA A 104 -4.89 -7.40 11.58
N PHE A 105 -4.57 -6.91 10.39
CA PHE A 105 -5.58 -6.39 9.46
C PHE A 105 -6.56 -7.49 9.04
N ALA A 106 -6.05 -8.69 8.72
CA ALA A 106 -6.88 -9.83 8.36
C ALA A 106 -7.85 -10.22 9.50
N ALA A 107 -7.38 -10.22 10.74
CA ALA A 107 -8.22 -10.50 11.90
C ALA A 107 -9.33 -9.46 12.10
N ALA A 108 -9.03 -8.18 11.89
CA ALA A 108 -10.02 -7.11 11.96
C ALA A 108 -11.10 -7.25 10.86
N ILE A 109 -10.69 -7.53 9.64
CA ILE A 109 -11.59 -7.77 8.50
C ILE A 109 -12.49 -8.99 8.77
N ALA A 110 -11.93 -10.08 9.31
CA ALA A 110 -12.71 -11.24 9.73
C ALA A 110 -13.72 -10.90 10.83
N ALA A 111 -13.35 -10.06 11.81
CA ALA A 111 -14.24 -9.61 12.88
C ALA A 111 -15.39 -8.72 12.37
N LEU A 112 -15.23 -8.06 11.22
CA LEU A 112 -16.30 -7.34 10.51
C LEU A 112 -17.23 -8.28 9.72
N GLY A 113 -16.91 -9.58 9.62
CA GLY A 113 -17.71 -10.58 8.91
C GLY A 113 -17.34 -10.76 7.43
N PHE A 114 -16.19 -10.24 6.98
CA PHE A 114 -15.66 -10.50 5.66
C PHE A 114 -14.66 -11.66 5.67
N GLU A 115 -14.48 -12.27 4.52
CA GLU A 115 -13.41 -13.25 4.27
C GLU A 115 -12.10 -12.50 3.93
N PRO A 116 -11.10 -12.48 4.85
CA PRO A 116 -9.83 -11.87 4.54
C PRO A 116 -9.04 -12.75 3.58
N ARG A 117 -8.32 -12.14 2.66
CA ARG A 117 -7.37 -12.79 1.76
C ARG A 117 -6.10 -11.97 1.71
N LEU A 118 -4.96 -12.58 2.00
CA LEU A 118 -3.67 -11.91 1.79
C LEU A 118 -3.21 -12.07 0.35
N THR A 119 -2.60 -11.04 -0.21
CA THR A 119 -1.88 -11.18 -1.48
C THR A 119 -0.72 -12.17 -1.30
N PRO A 120 -0.20 -12.76 -2.38
CA PRO A 120 1.09 -13.45 -2.34
C PRO A 120 2.18 -12.55 -1.72
N LEU A 121 3.23 -13.16 -1.17
CA LEU A 121 4.41 -12.38 -0.78
C LEU A 121 5.03 -11.72 -2.01
N PRO A 122 5.53 -10.48 -1.87
CA PRO A 122 6.23 -9.80 -2.96
C PRO A 122 7.44 -10.59 -3.46
N ASP A 123 7.61 -10.62 -4.76
CA ASP A 123 8.69 -11.27 -5.47
C ASP A 123 9.17 -10.41 -6.66
N ASP A 124 10.10 -10.94 -7.45
CA ASP A 124 10.64 -10.25 -8.64
C ASP A 124 9.55 -9.95 -9.67
N GLU A 125 8.52 -10.79 -9.78
CA GLU A 125 7.39 -10.53 -10.65
C GLU A 125 6.55 -9.35 -10.14
N SER A 126 6.34 -9.25 -8.83
CA SER A 126 5.69 -8.09 -8.20
C SER A 126 6.45 -6.81 -8.52
N ALA A 127 7.78 -6.82 -8.38
CA ALA A 127 8.63 -5.69 -8.71
C ALA A 127 8.49 -5.30 -10.19
N ARG A 128 8.55 -6.26 -11.11
CA ARG A 128 8.45 -6.05 -12.55
C ARG A 128 7.08 -5.50 -12.96
N LEU A 129 5.99 -6.09 -12.48
CA LEU A 129 4.62 -5.68 -12.82
C LEU A 129 4.31 -4.29 -12.28
N GLY A 130 4.68 -4.01 -11.03
CA GLY A 130 4.42 -2.72 -10.41
C GLY A 130 5.26 -1.61 -11.00
N SER A 131 6.56 -1.84 -11.24
CA SER A 131 7.44 -0.84 -11.87
C SER A 131 6.99 -0.47 -13.28
N ALA A 132 6.46 -1.43 -14.04
CA ALA A 132 5.93 -1.17 -15.38
C ALA A 132 4.70 -0.23 -15.39
N ARG A 133 4.05 -0.04 -14.24
CA ARG A 133 2.86 0.82 -14.06
C ARG A 133 3.11 2.01 -13.12
N SER A 134 4.32 2.12 -12.61
CA SER A 134 4.79 3.27 -11.81
C SER A 134 5.39 4.33 -12.72
N THR A 135 5.46 5.57 -12.22
CA THR A 135 6.08 6.69 -12.95
C THR A 135 7.57 6.84 -12.65
N ASN A 136 8.16 5.90 -11.90
CA ASN A 136 9.52 5.92 -11.35
C ASN A 136 9.80 7.03 -10.31
N GLY A 137 8.76 7.77 -9.90
CA GLY A 137 8.83 8.72 -8.77
C GLY A 137 8.37 8.12 -7.45
N GLU A 138 7.62 7.02 -7.51
CA GLU A 138 7.09 6.35 -6.34
C GLU A 138 8.15 5.46 -5.65
N CYS A 139 7.96 5.22 -4.35
CA CYS A 139 8.88 4.38 -3.60
C CYS A 139 8.75 2.91 -3.97
N HIS A 140 9.84 2.16 -3.85
CA HIS A 140 9.89 0.73 -4.19
C HIS A 140 8.79 -0.13 -3.52
N PRO A 141 8.43 0.06 -2.23
CA PRO A 141 7.30 -0.64 -1.62
C PRO A 141 5.98 -0.46 -2.35
N TYR A 142 5.73 0.72 -2.93
CA TYR A 142 4.54 0.95 -3.75
C TYR A 142 4.52 0.05 -4.98
N ALA A 143 5.64 -0.02 -5.70
CA ALA A 143 5.75 -0.87 -6.88
C ALA A 143 5.51 -2.35 -6.54
N LEU A 144 6.07 -2.84 -5.42
CA LEU A 144 5.84 -4.22 -4.96
C LEU A 144 4.35 -4.47 -4.67
N MET A 145 3.71 -3.60 -3.91
CA MET A 145 2.29 -3.76 -3.53
C MET A 145 1.37 -3.62 -4.72
N LEU A 146 1.67 -2.72 -5.67
CA LEU A 146 0.95 -2.61 -6.93
C LEU A 146 1.10 -3.88 -7.77
N GLY A 147 2.31 -4.45 -7.84
CA GLY A 147 2.56 -5.70 -8.53
C GLY A 147 1.79 -6.88 -7.94
N ASP A 148 1.75 -7.00 -6.61
CA ASP A 148 0.96 -8.02 -5.92
C ASP A 148 -0.54 -7.88 -6.18
N TYR A 149 -1.04 -6.65 -6.18
CA TYR A 149 -2.41 -6.36 -6.59
C TYR A 149 -2.67 -6.83 -8.03
N LEU A 150 -1.78 -6.48 -8.98
CA LEU A 150 -1.92 -6.85 -10.38
C LEU A 150 -1.86 -8.37 -10.61
N LYS A 151 -1.05 -9.09 -9.83
CA LYS A 151 -1.02 -10.57 -9.86
C LYS A 151 -2.39 -11.15 -9.50
N VAL A 152 -3.02 -10.64 -8.44
CA VAL A 152 -4.38 -11.07 -8.04
C VAL A 152 -5.41 -10.66 -9.08
N ALA A 153 -5.39 -9.40 -9.52
CA ALA A 153 -6.38 -8.86 -10.45
C ALA A 153 -6.38 -9.57 -11.83
N ARG A 154 -5.21 -10.04 -12.27
CA ARG A 154 -5.02 -10.73 -13.55
C ARG A 154 -5.04 -12.26 -13.44
N GLY A 155 -5.06 -12.80 -12.23
CA GLY A 155 -4.93 -14.24 -11.96
C GLY A 155 -6.14 -15.11 -12.31
N GLY A 156 -7.22 -14.56 -12.86
CA GLY A 156 -8.38 -15.30 -13.39
C GLY A 156 -9.32 -15.93 -12.35
N GLY A 157 -9.18 -15.57 -11.05
CA GLY A 157 -10.11 -16.00 -10.00
C GLY A 157 -11.46 -15.27 -10.05
N ASP A 158 -12.49 -15.79 -9.35
CA ASP A 158 -13.75 -15.08 -9.17
C ASP A 158 -13.57 -13.87 -8.24
N LEU A 159 -13.55 -12.68 -8.83
CA LEU A 159 -13.41 -11.40 -8.16
C LEU A 159 -14.75 -10.64 -8.04
N SER A 160 -15.85 -11.21 -8.48
CA SER A 160 -17.16 -10.53 -8.58
C SER A 160 -17.70 -9.99 -7.25
N ARG A 161 -17.27 -10.58 -6.14
CA ARG A 161 -17.64 -10.19 -4.77
C ARG A 161 -16.41 -9.90 -3.90
N ALA A 162 -15.32 -9.48 -4.51
CA ALA A 162 -14.07 -9.15 -3.83
C ALA A 162 -13.70 -7.67 -4.01
N CYS A 163 -12.93 -7.14 -3.07
CA CYS A 163 -12.23 -5.88 -3.20
C CYS A 163 -10.79 -6.02 -2.67
N TYR A 164 -9.94 -5.11 -3.07
CA TYR A 164 -8.64 -4.91 -2.45
C TYR A 164 -8.74 -3.72 -1.50
N PHE A 165 -8.27 -3.87 -0.26
CA PHE A 165 -8.32 -2.81 0.72
C PHE A 165 -6.93 -2.28 1.01
N MET A 166 -6.72 -1.01 0.70
CA MET A 166 -5.49 -0.26 0.97
C MET A 166 -5.84 1.09 1.59
N PRO A 167 -5.76 1.22 2.93
CA PRO A 167 -6.27 2.39 3.62
C PRO A 167 -5.44 3.64 3.32
N GLU A 168 -6.14 4.76 3.16
CA GLU A 168 -5.57 6.10 3.12
C GLU A 168 -5.38 6.59 4.55
N SER A 169 -4.16 6.52 5.07
CA SER A 169 -3.88 7.04 6.41
C SER A 169 -2.41 7.32 6.65
N GLY A 170 -2.13 8.23 7.59
CA GLY A 170 -0.80 8.54 8.07
C GLY A 170 -0.07 9.63 7.29
N ALA A 171 1.04 10.07 7.87
CA ALA A 171 1.91 11.12 7.30
C ALA A 171 2.88 10.58 6.23
N CYS A 172 3.02 9.27 6.13
CA CYS A 172 3.86 8.62 5.12
C CYS A 172 3.11 8.51 3.78
N ARG A 173 3.85 8.41 2.69
CA ARG A 173 3.34 8.15 1.33
C ARG A 173 2.47 6.91 1.20
N VAL A 174 2.62 5.95 2.08
CA VAL A 174 1.75 4.76 2.17
C VAL A 174 0.27 5.16 2.18
N GLY A 175 -0.08 6.28 2.82
CA GLY A 175 -1.44 6.82 2.81
C GLY A 175 -1.97 7.22 1.43
N LEU A 176 -1.11 7.36 0.42
CA LEU A 176 -1.50 7.68 -0.96
C LEU A 176 -1.51 6.45 -1.89
N PHE A 177 -1.00 5.30 -1.42
CA PHE A 177 -0.89 4.09 -2.23
C PHE A 177 -2.25 3.64 -2.77
N GLY A 178 -3.27 3.59 -1.91
CA GLY A 178 -4.60 3.17 -2.29
C GLY A 178 -5.19 4.01 -3.42
N THR A 179 -5.12 5.34 -3.29
CA THR A 179 -5.59 6.27 -4.34
C THR A 179 -4.83 6.08 -5.65
N GLN A 180 -3.51 5.99 -5.59
CA GLN A 180 -2.70 5.83 -6.81
C GLN A 180 -2.93 4.47 -7.48
N MET A 181 -3.01 3.39 -6.69
CA MET A 181 -3.33 2.06 -7.19
C MET A 181 -4.74 2.00 -7.81
N ARG A 182 -5.72 2.75 -7.24
CA ARG A 182 -7.07 2.86 -7.80
C ARG A 182 -7.04 3.46 -9.21
N LEU A 183 -6.21 4.49 -9.45
CA LEU A 183 -6.03 5.06 -10.77
C LEU A 183 -5.50 4.03 -11.77
N VAL A 184 -4.49 3.24 -11.37
CA VAL A 184 -3.95 2.16 -12.22
C VAL A 184 -5.00 1.08 -12.46
N ALA A 185 -5.78 0.70 -11.44
CA ALA A 185 -6.85 -0.28 -11.57
C ALA A 185 -7.94 0.15 -12.57
N GLU A 186 -8.31 1.43 -12.56
CA GLU A 186 -9.27 2.02 -13.50
C GLU A 186 -8.71 2.01 -14.93
N GLU A 187 -7.44 2.38 -15.12
CA GLU A 187 -6.75 2.34 -16.41
C GLU A 187 -6.67 0.92 -17.00
N GLU A 188 -6.48 -0.08 -16.14
CA GLU A 188 -6.44 -1.51 -16.50
C GLU A 188 -7.85 -2.10 -16.75
N GLY A 189 -8.90 -1.39 -16.40
CA GLY A 189 -10.26 -1.96 -16.41
C GLY A 189 -10.40 -3.13 -15.44
N SER A 190 -9.72 -3.09 -14.29
CA SER A 190 -9.65 -4.18 -13.33
C SER A 190 -11.01 -4.54 -12.74
N ALA A 191 -11.33 -5.84 -12.68
CA ALA A 191 -12.52 -6.36 -12.01
C ALA A 191 -12.40 -6.34 -10.48
N LEU A 192 -11.18 -6.13 -9.92
CA LEU A 192 -10.93 -6.06 -8.48
C LEU A 192 -10.89 -4.59 -8.03
N PRO A 193 -11.96 -4.03 -7.47
CA PRO A 193 -12.00 -2.63 -7.05
C PRO A 193 -11.09 -2.41 -5.84
N ILE A 194 -10.46 -1.23 -5.77
CA ILE A 194 -9.63 -0.84 -4.64
C ILE A 194 -10.43 0.07 -3.72
N PHE A 195 -10.55 -0.33 -2.47
CA PHE A 195 -11.15 0.44 -1.39
C PHE A 195 -10.05 1.07 -0.55
N THR A 196 -10.20 2.36 -0.25
CA THR A 196 -9.20 3.13 0.50
C THR A 196 -9.71 3.55 1.86
N ARG A 197 -11.02 3.45 2.07
CA ARG A 197 -11.69 3.87 3.30
C ARG A 197 -12.58 2.75 3.82
N ILE A 198 -12.58 2.56 5.11
CA ILE A 198 -13.37 1.48 5.75
C ILE A 198 -14.88 1.68 5.52
N GLU A 199 -15.33 2.91 5.35
CA GLU A 199 -16.73 3.26 5.08
C GLU A 199 -17.18 2.73 3.72
N GLU A 200 -16.27 2.52 2.76
CA GLU A 200 -16.58 1.94 1.45
C GLU A 200 -17.01 0.47 1.57
N LEU A 201 -16.65 -0.22 2.64
CA LEU A 201 -17.12 -1.56 2.98
C LEU A 201 -18.53 -1.57 3.61
N ALA A 202 -18.97 -0.43 4.20
CA ALA A 202 -20.21 -0.36 4.96
C ALA A 202 -21.46 -0.86 4.19
N PRO A 203 -21.64 -0.61 2.86
CA PRO A 203 -22.77 -1.12 2.12
C PRO A 203 -22.82 -2.65 2.02
N SER A 204 -21.69 -3.32 2.23
CA SER A 204 -21.56 -4.79 2.20
C SER A 204 -21.61 -5.44 3.58
N VAL A 205 -21.52 -4.66 4.65
CA VAL A 205 -21.66 -5.15 6.03
C VAL A 205 -23.13 -5.35 6.33
N ALA A 206 -23.56 -6.60 6.48
CA ALA A 206 -24.92 -6.94 6.88
C ALA A 206 -25.20 -6.32 8.26
N LYS A 207 -25.93 -5.19 8.32
CA LYS A 207 -26.34 -4.45 9.52
C LYS A 207 -25.32 -4.60 10.66
N SER A 208 -24.14 -4.05 10.45
CA SER A 208 -23.07 -4.05 11.46
C SER A 208 -23.64 -3.42 12.74
N SER A 209 -23.80 -4.23 13.76
CA SER A 209 -24.08 -3.68 15.06
C SER A 209 -22.84 -2.90 15.50
N ARG A 210 -23.03 -1.85 16.28
CA ARG A 210 -21.93 -1.08 16.93
C ARG A 210 -20.92 -2.01 17.61
N SER A 211 -21.40 -3.17 18.07
CA SER A 211 -20.63 -4.26 18.64
C SER A 211 -19.58 -4.85 17.68
N SER A 212 -19.90 -5.06 16.40
CA SER A 212 -18.95 -5.64 15.44
C SER A 212 -17.80 -4.70 15.13
N SER A 213 -18.07 -3.40 15.01
CA SER A 213 -17.01 -2.39 14.79
C SER A 213 -16.08 -2.27 15.99
N VAL A 214 -16.62 -2.25 17.22
CA VAL A 214 -15.82 -2.23 18.44
C VAL A 214 -14.96 -3.49 18.54
N LYS A 215 -15.56 -4.65 18.26
CA LYS A 215 -14.82 -5.93 18.23
C LYS A 215 -13.70 -5.91 17.20
N ALA A 216 -13.93 -5.41 16.01
CA ALA A 216 -12.89 -5.34 14.97
C ALA A 216 -11.72 -4.44 15.38
N VAL A 217 -12.00 -3.28 15.98
CA VAL A 217 -10.97 -2.35 16.47
C VAL A 217 -10.18 -2.97 17.62
N SER A 218 -10.85 -3.57 18.63
CA SER A 218 -10.13 -4.23 19.74
C SER A 218 -9.29 -5.41 19.23
N THR A 219 -9.85 -6.25 18.34
CA THR A 219 -9.10 -7.37 17.73
C THR A 219 -7.88 -6.87 16.98
N TYR A 220 -8.02 -5.79 16.20
CA TYR A 220 -6.88 -5.19 15.49
C TYR A 220 -5.75 -4.80 16.45
N TRP A 221 -6.07 -4.03 17.50
CA TRP A 221 -5.06 -3.54 18.45
C TRP A 221 -4.42 -4.66 19.27
N GLU A 222 -5.19 -5.65 19.68
CA GLU A 222 -4.66 -6.81 20.42
C GLU A 222 -3.76 -7.65 19.52
N MET A 223 -4.15 -7.86 18.27
CA MET A 223 -3.33 -8.57 17.28
C MET A 223 -2.06 -7.79 16.94
N MET A 224 -2.13 -6.47 16.73
CA MET A 224 -0.94 -5.64 16.48
C MET A 224 0.09 -5.78 17.60
N ARG A 225 -0.34 -5.58 18.85
CA ARG A 225 0.53 -5.75 20.02
C ARG A 225 1.05 -7.18 20.15
N GLY A 226 0.20 -8.16 19.89
CA GLY A 226 0.59 -9.57 19.94
C GLY A 226 1.63 -9.91 18.88
N MET A 227 1.52 -9.35 17.68
CA MET A 227 2.50 -9.50 16.61
C MET A 227 3.83 -8.84 16.94
N ASP A 228 3.85 -7.68 17.61
CA ASP A 228 5.09 -7.06 18.09
C ASP A 228 5.85 -7.99 19.04
N PHE A 229 5.16 -8.56 20.03
CA PHE A 229 5.77 -9.53 20.96
C PHE A 229 6.22 -10.81 20.25
N PHE A 230 5.43 -11.31 19.30
CA PHE A 230 5.80 -12.49 18.50
C PHE A 230 7.07 -12.23 17.68
N LEU A 231 7.18 -11.08 17.01
CA LEU A 231 8.36 -10.71 16.25
C LEU A 231 9.59 -10.49 17.13
N GLN A 232 9.42 -9.86 18.29
CA GLN A 232 10.51 -9.75 19.26
C GLN A 232 11.03 -11.13 19.66
N GLN A 233 10.14 -12.05 20.05
CA GLN A 233 10.51 -13.42 20.39
C GLN A 233 11.19 -14.13 19.21
N PHE A 234 10.65 -13.97 17.98
CA PHE A 234 11.23 -14.54 16.78
C PHE A 234 12.68 -14.07 16.54
N TYR A 235 12.95 -12.77 16.61
CA TYR A 235 14.28 -12.22 16.39
C TYR A 235 15.26 -12.66 17.48
N GLU A 236 14.84 -12.73 18.73
CA GLU A 236 15.64 -13.26 19.84
C GLU A 236 15.96 -14.76 19.63
N THR A 237 14.95 -15.55 19.29
CA THR A 237 15.11 -16.98 19.00
C THR A 237 16.06 -17.20 17.84
N ARG A 238 15.86 -16.47 16.73
CA ARG A 238 16.68 -16.58 15.53
C ARG A 238 18.15 -16.23 15.78
N ALA A 239 18.40 -15.23 16.64
CA ALA A 239 19.77 -14.86 16.99
C ALA A 239 20.51 -15.94 17.79
N HIS A 240 19.79 -16.83 18.48
CA HIS A 240 20.34 -17.84 19.38
C HIS A 240 20.02 -19.29 18.96
N GLU A 241 19.37 -19.51 17.82
CA GLU A 241 19.03 -20.85 17.35
C GLU A 241 20.26 -21.75 17.23
N VAL A 242 20.12 -22.99 17.67
CA VAL A 242 21.17 -24.03 17.57
C VAL A 242 21.31 -24.50 16.13
N THR A 243 20.19 -24.75 15.47
CA THR A 243 20.13 -25.19 14.07
C THR A 243 19.73 -24.05 13.17
N PRO A 244 20.62 -23.56 12.28
CA PRO A 244 20.31 -22.45 11.38
C PRO A 244 19.00 -22.66 10.60
N GLY A 245 18.13 -21.65 10.59
CA GLY A 245 16.84 -21.64 9.91
C GLY A 245 15.71 -22.36 10.65
N SER A 246 15.94 -22.87 11.86
CA SER A 246 14.87 -23.49 12.67
C SER A 246 13.84 -22.44 13.13
N ALA A 247 14.30 -21.25 13.47
CA ALA A 247 13.41 -20.15 13.85
C ALA A 247 12.57 -19.66 12.66
N ASP A 248 13.15 -19.57 11.45
CA ASP A 248 12.42 -19.18 10.24
C ASP A 248 11.29 -20.19 9.93
N ARG A 249 11.57 -21.50 10.02
CA ARG A 249 10.54 -22.54 9.85
C ARG A 249 9.44 -22.45 10.91
N ALA A 250 9.83 -22.26 12.17
CA ALA A 250 8.87 -22.08 13.27
C ALA A 250 8.00 -20.83 13.08
N ARG A 251 8.57 -19.73 12.56
CA ARG A 251 7.80 -18.53 12.18
C ARG A 251 6.77 -18.82 11.10
N ASP A 252 7.14 -19.55 10.05
CA ASP A 252 6.22 -19.88 8.97
C ASP A 252 5.08 -20.78 9.46
N GLU A 253 5.38 -21.77 10.31
CA GLU A 253 4.38 -22.62 10.98
C GLU A 253 3.47 -21.77 11.89
N ALA A 254 4.03 -20.88 12.69
CA ALA A 254 3.30 -19.99 13.56
C ALA A 254 2.35 -19.07 12.77
N ARG A 255 2.81 -18.51 11.64
CA ARG A 255 1.96 -17.73 10.74
C ARG A 255 0.77 -18.52 10.22
N ALA A 256 1.00 -19.77 9.82
CA ALA A 256 -0.07 -20.66 9.36
C ALA A 256 -1.08 -20.96 10.48
N ALA A 257 -0.60 -21.18 11.71
CA ALA A 257 -1.46 -21.37 12.87
C ALA A 257 -2.30 -20.11 13.17
N ILE A 258 -1.70 -18.93 13.19
CA ILE A 258 -2.43 -17.66 13.36
C ILE A 258 -3.49 -17.52 12.27
N TRP A 259 -3.13 -17.72 11.00
CA TRP A 259 -4.07 -17.63 9.88
C TRP A 259 -5.27 -18.55 10.05
N LYS A 260 -5.03 -19.81 10.38
CA LYS A 260 -6.09 -20.79 10.66
C LYS A 260 -7.05 -20.30 11.75
N ARG A 261 -6.51 -19.76 12.85
CA ARG A 261 -7.31 -19.24 13.97
C ARG A 261 -8.07 -17.95 13.60
N ILE A 262 -7.53 -17.12 12.72
CA ILE A 262 -8.27 -15.98 12.15
C ILE A 262 -9.51 -16.47 11.41
N MET A 263 -9.35 -17.47 10.54
CA MET A 263 -10.45 -18.03 9.77
C MET A 263 -11.52 -18.73 10.67
N ASP A 264 -11.10 -19.27 11.80
CA ASP A 264 -11.99 -19.84 12.82
C ASP A 264 -12.65 -18.77 13.74
N GLY A 265 -12.35 -17.49 13.57
CA GLY A 265 -12.84 -16.39 14.43
C GLY A 265 -12.17 -16.31 15.81
N ARG A 266 -11.01 -16.94 15.99
CA ARG A 266 -10.26 -17.10 17.26
C ARG A 266 -8.83 -16.56 17.17
N ALA A 267 -8.63 -15.44 16.51
CA ALA A 267 -7.32 -14.88 16.16
C ALA A 267 -6.31 -14.82 17.34
N LEU A 268 -6.77 -14.42 18.53
CA LEU A 268 -5.90 -14.30 19.72
C LEU A 268 -5.41 -15.66 20.26
N GLU A 269 -6.14 -16.74 20.02
CA GLU A 269 -5.64 -18.08 20.32
C GLU A 269 -4.48 -18.44 19.40
N GLY A 270 -4.52 -18.00 18.14
CA GLY A 270 -3.43 -18.19 17.18
C GLY A 270 -2.13 -17.53 17.63
N LEU A 271 -2.17 -16.37 18.30
CA LEU A 271 -0.98 -15.75 18.87
C LEU A 271 -0.36 -16.58 20.01
N ARG A 272 -1.17 -17.21 20.85
CA ARG A 272 -0.66 -18.08 21.92
C ARG A 272 0.02 -19.31 21.32
N GLU A 273 -0.65 -19.98 20.39
CA GLU A 273 -0.13 -21.15 19.66
C GLU A 273 1.19 -20.80 18.93
N ALA A 274 1.24 -19.64 18.27
CA ALA A 274 2.44 -19.16 17.60
C ALA A 274 3.65 -18.97 18.55
N ARG A 275 3.41 -18.45 19.75
CA ARG A 275 4.46 -18.29 20.77
C ARG A 275 4.97 -19.62 21.29
N GLU A 276 4.08 -20.61 21.45
CA GLU A 276 4.46 -21.98 21.84
C GLU A 276 5.35 -22.62 20.76
N ILE A 277 4.98 -22.48 19.49
CA ILE A 277 5.78 -22.95 18.35
C ILE A 277 7.20 -22.37 18.38
N LEU A 278 7.31 -21.04 18.54
CA LEU A 278 8.64 -20.39 18.64
C LEU A 278 9.42 -20.83 19.88
N SER A 279 8.74 -21.03 21.01
CA SER A 279 9.38 -21.44 22.26
C SER A 279 9.94 -22.86 22.20
N ALA A 280 9.46 -23.69 21.27
CA ALA A 280 9.98 -25.05 21.06
C ALA A 280 11.30 -25.09 20.28
N VAL A 281 11.73 -23.97 19.69
CA VAL A 281 13.01 -23.90 18.99
C VAL A 281 14.18 -23.97 19.97
N ALA A 282 15.10 -24.87 19.72
CA ALA A 282 16.30 -25.00 20.56
C ALA A 282 17.23 -23.81 20.39
N VAL A 283 17.59 -23.16 21.50
CA VAL A 283 18.44 -21.94 21.55
C VAL A 283 19.67 -22.18 22.42
N ASP A 284 20.79 -21.57 22.05
CA ASP A 284 22.04 -21.55 22.84
C ASP A 284 22.30 -20.11 23.33
N MET A 285 21.94 -19.84 24.58
CA MET A 285 22.12 -18.54 25.22
C MET A 285 23.54 -18.31 25.74
N SER A 286 24.43 -19.32 25.70
CA SER A 286 25.81 -19.18 26.16
C SER A 286 26.68 -18.39 25.18
N ARG A 287 26.30 -18.30 23.93
CA ARG A 287 27.04 -17.56 22.91
C ARG A 287 26.76 -16.05 23.01
N PRO A 288 27.79 -15.23 23.16
CA PRO A 288 27.60 -13.78 23.14
C PRO A 288 27.09 -13.31 21.76
N ARG A 289 26.15 -12.39 21.77
CA ARG A 289 25.61 -11.75 20.56
C ARG A 289 25.85 -10.24 20.59
N VAL A 290 26.20 -9.70 19.44
CA VAL A 290 26.34 -8.25 19.28
C VAL A 290 24.95 -7.63 19.28
N ARG A 291 24.75 -6.59 20.08
CA ARG A 291 23.52 -5.77 20.04
C ARG A 291 23.77 -4.58 19.15
N ILE A 292 22.93 -4.41 18.14
CA ILE A 292 22.99 -3.27 17.22
C ILE A 292 21.70 -2.47 17.41
N GLY A 293 21.84 -1.19 17.79
CA GLY A 293 20.73 -0.25 17.78
C GLY A 293 20.60 0.34 16.37
N ILE A 294 19.38 0.39 15.86
CA ILE A 294 19.05 1.10 14.63
C ILE A 294 18.20 2.31 15.02
N THR A 295 18.68 3.51 14.68
CA THR A 295 18.00 4.79 14.98
C THR A 295 17.43 5.41 13.70
#